data_0cd5f93f117f8dc451109732b887361a
#
_entry.id   0cd5f93f117f8dc451109732b887361a
#
_cell.length_a   1.000
_cell.length_b   1.000
_cell.length_c   1.000
_cell.angle_alpha   90.00
_cell.angle_beta   90.00
_cell.angle_gamma   90.00
#
_symmetry.space_group_name_H-M   'P 1'
#
loop_
_entity.id
_entity.type
_entity.pdbx_description
1 polymer ?
#
loop_
_entity_poly.entity_id
_entity_poly.type
_entity_poly.pdbx_seq_one_letter_code
_entity_poly.pdbx_strand_id
1 'polypeptide(L)'
;MNFVDPIEITRKVIDGIYEGVTTVELDNLAAETAAYKTTTHPDYAVLAARIAISNLHKETKKSFSQVIQDLHDYVNPKTGRPSSMISEETFNTVMKHRELLDSAIIYERDFHYNFFGFKTLERSYLLRINGKVAERPQHMLMRVAVGIHGEDIESAIETYNYMSEKAFTHASPTLFNAGTPHPQMSSCFLVSMKEDSIEGIYDTLKTCAMISKTAGGIGLNIHNIRCLLYTSPSPRDGLLS
;
A
#
# COMPACT_ATOMS: atom_id res chain seq x y z
N MET A 1 -0.36 -24.82 15.29
CA MET A 1 0.71 -24.17 16.06
C MET A 1 1.04 -25.07 17.26
N ASN A 2 1.87 -26.06 17.03
CA ASN A 2 2.17 -27.09 18.06
C ASN A 2 3.36 -26.71 18.96
N PHE A 3 4.10 -25.65 18.58
CA PHE A 3 5.35 -25.26 19.24
C PHE A 3 5.27 -23.90 19.95
N VAL A 4 4.05 -23.39 20.15
CA VAL A 4 3.82 -22.14 20.87
C VAL A 4 3.43 -22.46 22.29
N ASP A 5 4.08 -21.80 23.27
CA ASP A 5 3.68 -21.81 24.67
C ASP A 5 2.78 -20.58 24.97
N PRO A 6 1.45 -20.77 25.05
CA PRO A 6 0.55 -19.67 25.33
C PRO A 6 0.68 -19.12 26.73
N ILE A 7 1.13 -19.94 27.70
CA ILE A 7 1.29 -19.52 29.11
C ILE A 7 2.44 -18.50 29.21
N GLU A 8 3.53 -18.75 28.51
CA GLU A 8 4.68 -17.82 28.50
C GLU A 8 4.30 -16.46 27.93
N ILE A 9 3.56 -16.46 26.80
CA ILE A 9 3.07 -15.19 26.20
C ILE A 9 2.13 -14.48 27.16
N THR A 10 1.17 -15.20 27.75
CA THR A 10 0.19 -14.62 28.65
C THR A 10 0.85 -13.99 29.87
N ARG A 11 1.85 -14.64 30.47
CA ARG A 11 2.61 -14.08 31.62
C ARG A 11 3.29 -12.76 31.25
N LYS A 12 3.97 -12.70 30.11
CA LYS A 12 4.64 -11.47 29.66
C LYS A 12 3.65 -10.34 29.35
N VAL A 13 2.47 -10.67 28.85
CA VAL A 13 1.40 -9.69 28.64
C VAL A 13 0.89 -9.17 29.98
N ILE A 14 0.67 -10.06 30.97
CA ILE A 14 0.23 -9.68 32.33
C ILE A 14 1.25 -8.74 32.98
N ASP A 15 2.55 -9.03 32.86
CA ASP A 15 3.62 -8.20 33.42
C ASP A 15 3.66 -6.79 32.80
N GLY A 16 3.09 -6.61 31.61
CA GLY A 16 3.00 -5.32 30.91
C GLY A 16 1.68 -4.57 31.11
N ILE A 17 0.72 -5.10 31.89
CA ILE A 17 -0.57 -4.46 32.11
C ILE A 17 -0.42 -3.31 33.10
N TYR A 18 -1.07 -2.19 32.80
CA TYR A 18 -1.20 -1.03 33.68
C TYR A 18 -2.66 -0.58 33.79
N GLU A 19 -2.96 0.24 34.81
CA GLU A 19 -4.32 0.77 34.99
C GLU A 19 -4.74 1.66 33.80
N GLY A 20 -5.89 1.36 33.21
CA GLY A 20 -6.43 2.09 32.07
C GLY A 20 -5.98 1.56 30.71
N VAL A 21 -5.22 0.44 30.64
CA VAL A 21 -4.85 -0.18 29.36
C VAL A 21 -6.10 -0.55 28.57
N THR A 22 -6.09 -0.21 27.28
CA THR A 22 -7.18 -0.56 26.36
C THR A 22 -7.01 -1.96 25.78
N THR A 23 -8.10 -2.55 25.27
CA THR A 23 -8.05 -3.87 24.60
C THR A 23 -7.18 -3.85 23.35
N VAL A 24 -7.11 -2.72 22.65
CA VAL A 24 -6.24 -2.53 21.47
C VAL A 24 -4.77 -2.56 21.88
N GLU A 25 -4.40 -1.88 22.97
CA GLU A 25 -3.03 -1.91 23.51
C GLU A 25 -2.64 -3.30 23.98
N LEU A 26 -3.57 -4.02 24.63
CA LEU A 26 -3.34 -5.43 25.03
C LEU A 26 -3.12 -6.34 23.82
N ASP A 27 -3.94 -6.23 22.78
CA ASP A 27 -3.77 -7.01 21.56
C ASP A 27 -2.43 -6.67 20.88
N ASN A 28 -2.02 -5.41 20.83
CA ASN A 28 -0.73 -5.00 20.30
C ASN A 28 0.44 -5.55 21.12
N LEU A 29 0.38 -5.44 22.45
CA LEU A 29 1.40 -5.97 23.37
C LEU A 29 1.53 -7.49 23.20
N ALA A 30 0.41 -8.20 23.09
CA ALA A 30 0.41 -9.65 22.88
C ALA A 30 1.02 -10.05 21.51
N ALA A 31 0.66 -9.32 20.44
CA ALA A 31 1.22 -9.55 19.12
C ALA A 31 2.73 -9.28 19.07
N GLU A 32 3.21 -8.18 19.64
CA GLU A 32 4.63 -7.85 19.71
C GLU A 32 5.40 -8.85 20.59
N THR A 33 4.85 -9.24 21.73
CA THR A 33 5.44 -10.24 22.61
C THR A 33 5.63 -11.58 21.88
N ALA A 34 4.60 -12.01 21.11
CA ALA A 34 4.71 -13.21 20.28
C ALA A 34 5.74 -13.01 19.15
N ALA A 35 5.78 -11.83 18.51
CA ALA A 35 6.72 -11.53 17.45
C ALA A 35 8.19 -11.61 17.91
N TYR A 36 8.52 -11.16 19.12
CA TYR A 36 9.87 -11.30 19.69
C TYR A 36 10.30 -12.76 19.83
N LYS A 37 9.37 -13.68 20.01
CA LYS A 37 9.63 -15.11 20.11
C LYS A 37 9.83 -15.84 18.78
N THR A 38 9.72 -15.13 17.66
CA THR A 38 9.94 -15.72 16.32
C THR A 38 11.34 -16.31 16.17
N THR A 39 12.33 -15.79 16.90
CA THR A 39 13.68 -16.33 16.94
C THR A 39 13.77 -17.72 17.58
N THR A 40 12.80 -18.07 18.44
CA THR A 40 12.71 -19.39 19.07
C THR A 40 12.01 -20.39 18.17
N HIS A 41 10.88 -20.00 17.56
CA HIS A 41 10.15 -20.84 16.61
C HIS A 41 9.28 -20.00 15.66
N PRO A 42 9.22 -20.33 14.34
CA PRO A 42 8.44 -19.56 13.37
C PRO A 42 6.91 -19.52 13.63
N ASP A 43 6.36 -20.49 14.36
CA ASP A 43 4.95 -20.49 14.76
C ASP A 43 4.56 -19.24 15.56
N TYR A 44 5.51 -18.63 16.27
CA TYR A 44 5.24 -17.37 17.00
C TYR A 44 4.95 -16.20 16.05
N ALA A 45 5.56 -16.16 14.85
CA ALA A 45 5.21 -15.16 13.84
C ALA A 45 3.78 -15.31 13.32
N VAL A 46 3.29 -16.56 13.24
CA VAL A 46 1.89 -16.84 12.87
C VAL A 46 0.94 -16.43 13.97
N LEU A 47 1.27 -16.74 15.24
CA LEU A 47 0.45 -16.29 16.39
C LEU A 47 0.38 -14.76 16.45
N ALA A 48 1.53 -14.08 16.35
CA ALA A 48 1.61 -12.63 16.36
C ALA A 48 0.74 -12.00 15.25
N ALA A 49 0.82 -12.56 14.03
CA ALA A 49 0.00 -12.12 12.92
C ALA A 49 -1.50 -12.29 13.20
N ARG A 50 -1.91 -13.44 13.72
CA ARG A 50 -3.34 -13.71 14.01
C ARG A 50 -3.90 -12.75 15.05
N ILE A 51 -3.13 -12.42 16.10
CA ILE A 51 -3.55 -11.44 17.10
C ILE A 51 -3.69 -10.05 16.46
N ALA A 52 -2.68 -9.60 15.72
CA ALA A 52 -2.69 -8.28 15.09
C ALA A 52 -3.80 -8.15 14.04
N ILE A 53 -4.05 -9.17 13.22
CA ILE A 53 -5.13 -9.18 12.24
C ILE A 53 -6.50 -9.19 12.92
N SER A 54 -6.65 -9.98 13.99
CA SER A 54 -7.89 -9.97 14.79
C SER A 54 -8.18 -8.59 15.37
N ASN A 55 -7.15 -7.89 15.84
CA ASN A 55 -7.28 -6.52 16.31
C ASN A 55 -7.72 -5.57 15.19
N LEU A 56 -7.07 -5.60 14.02
CA LEU A 56 -7.50 -4.82 12.87
C LEU A 56 -8.96 -5.09 12.48
N HIS A 57 -9.39 -6.35 12.50
CA HIS A 57 -10.77 -6.72 12.20
C HIS A 57 -11.79 -6.18 13.20
N LYS A 58 -11.41 -6.00 14.48
CA LYS A 58 -12.26 -5.35 15.50
C LYS A 58 -12.39 -3.85 15.26
N GLU A 59 -11.32 -3.20 14.74
CA GLU A 59 -11.26 -1.76 14.53
C GLU A 59 -11.81 -1.32 13.17
N THR A 60 -12.02 -2.23 12.21
CA THR A 60 -12.41 -1.93 10.83
C THR A 60 -13.78 -2.51 10.49
N LYS A 61 -14.51 -1.83 9.59
CA LYS A 61 -15.77 -2.34 9.05
C LYS A 61 -15.55 -3.64 8.27
N LYS A 62 -16.53 -4.54 8.34
CA LYS A 62 -16.48 -5.81 7.60
C LYS A 62 -16.88 -5.66 6.14
N SER A 63 -17.89 -4.84 5.82
CA SER A 63 -18.38 -4.69 4.45
C SER A 63 -17.41 -3.83 3.62
N PHE A 64 -16.96 -4.38 2.52
CA PHE A 64 -16.08 -3.70 1.56
C PHE A 64 -16.76 -2.46 0.97
N SER A 65 -18.01 -2.60 0.52
CA SER A 65 -18.76 -1.50 -0.07
C SER A 65 -18.92 -0.32 0.90
N GLN A 66 -19.12 -0.58 2.21
CA GLN A 66 -19.18 0.48 3.22
C GLN A 66 -17.83 1.16 3.43
N VAL A 67 -16.73 0.42 3.37
CA VAL A 67 -15.37 1.00 3.46
C VAL A 67 -15.08 1.89 2.24
N ILE A 68 -15.45 1.45 1.04
CA ILE A 68 -15.32 2.26 -0.18
C ILE A 68 -16.16 3.53 -0.09
N GLN A 69 -17.39 3.45 0.46
CA GLN A 69 -18.23 4.63 0.71
C GLN A 69 -17.53 5.62 1.66
N ASP A 70 -17.01 5.15 2.80
CA ASP A 70 -16.33 6.02 3.77
C ASP A 70 -15.08 6.69 3.18
N LEU A 71 -14.32 5.97 2.35
CA LEU A 71 -13.13 6.49 1.68
C LEU A 71 -13.48 7.49 0.57
N HIS A 72 -14.60 7.27 -0.12
CA HIS A 72 -15.11 8.18 -1.14
C HIS A 72 -15.62 9.48 -0.52
N ASP A 73 -16.41 9.40 0.55
CA ASP A 73 -17.06 10.54 1.20
C ASP A 73 -16.11 11.29 2.16
N TYR A 74 -14.82 10.92 2.19
CA TYR A 74 -13.86 11.51 3.09
C TYR A 74 -13.73 13.02 2.91
N VAL A 75 -13.89 13.75 4.00
CA VAL A 75 -13.66 15.19 4.10
C VAL A 75 -12.40 15.45 4.92
N ASN A 76 -11.47 16.21 4.37
CA ASN A 76 -10.23 16.55 5.07
C ASN A 76 -10.56 17.47 6.28
N PRO A 77 -10.31 17.03 7.53
CA PRO A 77 -10.70 17.79 8.73
C PRO A 77 -9.96 19.12 8.90
N LYS A 78 -8.79 19.26 8.27
CA LYS A 78 -8.01 20.51 8.34
C LYS A 78 -8.53 21.59 7.38
N THR A 79 -9.07 21.19 6.24
CA THR A 79 -9.51 22.13 5.19
C THR A 79 -11.01 22.22 5.06
N GLY A 80 -11.78 21.27 5.63
CA GLY A 80 -13.22 21.13 5.46
C GLY A 80 -13.65 20.80 4.01
N ARG A 81 -12.71 20.42 3.14
CA ARG A 81 -13.00 20.14 1.72
C ARG A 81 -13.13 18.64 1.49
N PRO A 82 -14.03 18.22 0.57
CA PRO A 82 -14.07 16.85 0.08
C PRO A 82 -12.69 16.45 -0.45
N SER A 83 -12.24 15.27 -0.08
CA SER A 83 -10.92 14.72 -0.45
C SER A 83 -11.04 13.22 -0.63
N SER A 84 -11.88 12.80 -1.60
CA SER A 84 -12.11 11.40 -1.89
C SER A 84 -10.79 10.67 -2.15
N MET A 85 -10.65 9.48 -1.57
CA MET A 85 -9.52 8.57 -1.78
C MET A 85 -9.83 7.53 -2.86
N ILE A 86 -11.09 7.46 -3.31
CA ILE A 86 -11.57 6.52 -4.33
C ILE A 86 -12.05 7.34 -5.54
N SER A 87 -11.73 6.86 -6.75
CA SER A 87 -12.22 7.50 -7.97
C SER A 87 -13.73 7.32 -8.13
N GLU A 88 -14.41 8.29 -8.76
CA GLU A 88 -15.84 8.20 -9.06
C GLU A 88 -16.20 6.93 -9.84
N GLU A 89 -15.36 6.55 -10.79
CA GLU A 89 -15.56 5.34 -11.60
C GLU A 89 -15.56 4.09 -10.72
N THR A 90 -14.51 3.92 -9.89
CA THR A 90 -14.41 2.77 -8.97
C THR A 90 -15.55 2.78 -7.95
N PHE A 91 -15.91 3.94 -7.42
CA PHE A 91 -17.02 4.08 -6.48
C PHE A 91 -18.34 3.62 -7.10
N ASN A 92 -18.68 4.15 -8.27
CA ASN A 92 -19.92 3.79 -8.96
C ASN A 92 -19.98 2.30 -9.30
N THR A 93 -18.86 1.72 -9.77
CA THR A 93 -18.76 0.28 -10.06
C THR A 93 -19.00 -0.55 -8.80
N VAL A 94 -18.35 -0.21 -7.68
CA VAL A 94 -18.52 -0.94 -6.42
C VAL A 94 -19.96 -0.83 -5.91
N MET A 95 -20.57 0.36 -5.95
CA MET A 95 -21.94 0.55 -5.45
C MET A 95 -22.97 -0.20 -6.30
N LYS A 96 -22.79 -0.23 -7.62
CA LYS A 96 -23.62 -0.98 -8.55
C LYS A 96 -23.59 -2.48 -8.31
N HIS A 97 -22.42 -3.03 -7.95
CA HIS A 97 -22.18 -4.47 -7.78
C HIS A 97 -21.90 -4.88 -6.32
N ARG A 98 -22.32 -4.06 -5.34
CA ARG A 98 -21.96 -4.18 -3.92
C ARG A 98 -22.20 -5.57 -3.31
N GLU A 99 -23.36 -6.18 -3.58
CA GLU A 99 -23.73 -7.47 -2.99
C GLU A 99 -22.81 -8.59 -3.48
N LEU A 100 -22.49 -8.57 -4.77
CA LEU A 100 -21.59 -9.54 -5.39
C LEU A 100 -20.16 -9.38 -4.86
N LEU A 101 -19.62 -8.16 -4.86
CA LEU A 101 -18.27 -7.87 -4.41
C LEU A 101 -18.09 -8.13 -2.90
N ASP A 102 -19.04 -7.70 -2.07
CA ASP A 102 -19.02 -7.97 -0.63
C ASP A 102 -19.06 -9.49 -0.32
N SER A 103 -19.82 -10.27 -1.10
CA SER A 103 -19.91 -11.73 -0.93
C SER A 103 -18.69 -12.49 -1.45
N ALA A 104 -17.96 -11.94 -2.42
CA ALA A 104 -16.77 -12.56 -3.00
C ALA A 104 -15.55 -12.52 -2.09
N ILE A 105 -15.54 -11.63 -1.09
CA ILE A 105 -14.38 -11.45 -0.21
C ILE A 105 -14.29 -12.55 0.85
N ILE A 106 -13.12 -13.19 0.92
CA ILE A 106 -12.80 -14.27 1.87
C ILE A 106 -11.85 -13.73 2.94
N TYR A 107 -12.39 -13.25 4.06
CA TYR A 107 -11.63 -12.60 5.14
C TYR A 107 -10.67 -13.52 5.87
N GLU A 108 -10.91 -14.83 5.87
CA GLU A 108 -10.02 -15.85 6.45
C GLU A 108 -8.63 -15.83 5.82
N ARG A 109 -8.51 -15.37 4.56
CA ARG A 109 -7.23 -15.26 3.86
C ARG A 109 -6.30 -14.20 4.47
N ASP A 110 -6.82 -13.22 5.22
CA ASP A 110 -5.99 -12.28 5.99
C ASP A 110 -5.08 -13.03 6.98
N PHE A 111 -5.57 -14.10 7.61
CA PHE A 111 -4.82 -14.89 8.59
C PHE A 111 -3.71 -15.76 7.99
N HIS A 112 -3.52 -15.73 6.67
CA HIS A 112 -2.39 -16.38 5.99
C HIS A 112 -1.13 -15.49 5.92
N TYR A 113 -1.18 -14.23 6.33
CA TYR A 113 0.01 -13.40 6.47
C TYR A 113 0.80 -13.79 7.74
N ASN A 114 2.13 -13.66 7.67
CA ASN A 114 2.95 -13.62 8.86
C ASN A 114 2.96 -12.19 9.46
N PHE A 115 3.48 -12.04 10.67
CA PHE A 115 3.48 -10.77 11.37
C PHE A 115 4.17 -9.64 10.59
N PHE A 116 5.35 -9.91 10.02
CA PHE A 116 6.09 -8.92 9.24
C PHE A 116 5.31 -8.46 8.00
N GLY A 117 4.80 -9.42 7.22
CA GLY A 117 4.01 -9.12 6.01
C GLY A 117 2.74 -8.34 6.34
N PHE A 118 2.00 -8.74 7.38
CA PHE A 118 0.82 -8.04 7.81
C PHE A 118 1.12 -6.61 8.30
N LYS A 119 2.15 -6.43 9.15
CA LYS A 119 2.54 -5.09 9.64
C LYS A 119 3.05 -4.19 8.51
N THR A 120 3.66 -4.76 7.48
CA THR A 120 4.05 -4.01 6.27
C THR A 120 2.82 -3.48 5.53
N LEU A 121 1.80 -4.34 5.32
CA LEU A 121 0.54 -3.92 4.71
C LEU A 121 -0.16 -2.85 5.55
N GLU A 122 -0.36 -3.11 6.83
CA GLU A 122 -1.01 -2.19 7.77
C GLU A 122 -0.33 -0.82 7.81
N ARG A 123 1.00 -0.80 7.86
CA ARG A 123 1.78 0.43 8.00
C ARG A 123 1.83 1.26 6.72
N SER A 124 1.95 0.62 5.56
CA SER A 124 2.37 1.27 4.33
C SER A 124 1.38 1.19 3.17
N TYR A 125 0.42 0.24 3.18
CA TYR A 125 -0.42 -0.02 2.02
C TYR A 125 -1.91 0.21 2.23
N LEU A 126 -2.43 -0.06 3.44
CA LEU A 126 -3.86 0.09 3.71
C LEU A 126 -4.25 1.56 3.83
N LEU A 127 -5.33 1.95 3.18
CA LEU A 127 -5.84 3.32 3.22
C LEU A 127 -6.33 3.68 4.63
N ARG A 128 -6.19 4.94 4.98
CA ARG A 128 -6.45 5.47 6.32
C ARG A 128 -7.38 6.67 6.28
N ILE A 129 -8.32 6.70 7.21
CA ILE A 129 -9.17 7.86 7.47
C ILE A 129 -8.73 8.48 8.80
N ASN A 130 -8.35 9.75 8.79
CA ASN A 130 -7.89 10.48 9.99
C ASN A 130 -6.76 9.76 10.75
N GLY A 131 -5.83 9.13 10.04
CA GLY A 131 -4.70 8.39 10.60
C GLY A 131 -5.01 6.97 11.06
N LYS A 132 -6.28 6.57 11.12
CA LYS A 132 -6.70 5.20 11.45
C LYS A 132 -6.86 4.36 10.18
N VAL A 133 -6.43 3.11 10.21
CA VAL A 133 -6.60 2.17 9.10
C VAL A 133 -8.09 1.94 8.86
N ALA A 134 -8.53 2.11 7.62
CA ALA A 134 -9.90 1.87 7.20
C ALA A 134 -10.07 0.55 6.42
N GLU A 135 -9.07 0.20 5.61
CA GLU A 135 -9.08 -1.03 4.81
C GLU A 135 -8.56 -2.24 5.59
N ARG A 136 -9.10 -3.42 5.29
CA ARG A 136 -8.46 -4.70 5.57
C ARG A 136 -7.58 -5.11 4.37
N PRO A 137 -6.63 -6.04 4.50
CA PRO A 137 -5.86 -6.52 3.36
C PRO A 137 -6.74 -7.00 2.20
N GLN A 138 -7.82 -7.74 2.48
CA GLN A 138 -8.74 -8.20 1.43
C GLN A 138 -9.49 -7.03 0.76
N HIS A 139 -9.80 -5.95 1.48
CA HIS A 139 -10.41 -4.75 0.88
C HIS A 139 -9.45 -4.07 -0.11
N MET A 140 -8.18 -3.93 0.27
CA MET A 140 -7.15 -3.40 -0.62
C MET A 140 -7.04 -4.22 -1.90
N LEU A 141 -6.99 -5.55 -1.79
CA LEU A 141 -6.87 -6.43 -2.96
C LEU A 141 -8.10 -6.34 -3.87
N MET A 142 -9.31 -6.28 -3.31
CA MET A 142 -10.53 -6.09 -4.10
C MET A 142 -10.59 -4.71 -4.74
N ARG A 143 -10.20 -3.64 -4.02
CA ARG A 143 -10.12 -2.28 -4.59
C ARG A 143 -9.17 -2.24 -5.77
N VAL A 144 -8.00 -2.88 -5.65
CA VAL A 144 -7.01 -2.95 -6.73
C VAL A 144 -7.58 -3.70 -7.93
N ALA A 145 -8.22 -4.84 -7.72
CA ALA A 145 -8.82 -5.62 -8.78
C ALA A 145 -9.92 -4.85 -9.53
N VAL A 146 -10.85 -4.20 -8.81
CA VAL A 146 -11.88 -3.36 -9.42
C VAL A 146 -11.27 -2.13 -10.10
N GLY A 147 -10.25 -1.52 -9.51
CA GLY A 147 -9.56 -0.37 -10.10
C GLY A 147 -8.81 -0.68 -11.41
N ILE A 148 -8.47 -1.95 -11.64
CA ILE A 148 -7.84 -2.41 -12.89
C ILE A 148 -8.88 -2.79 -13.94
N HIS A 149 -9.92 -3.53 -13.56
CA HIS A 149 -10.88 -4.12 -14.49
C HIS A 149 -12.16 -3.29 -14.69
N GLY A 150 -12.40 -2.28 -13.83
CA GLY A 150 -13.59 -1.44 -13.93
C GLY A 150 -14.89 -2.27 -13.87
N GLU A 151 -15.74 -2.14 -14.87
CA GLU A 151 -17.05 -2.82 -14.98
C GLU A 151 -16.96 -4.33 -15.28
N ASP A 152 -15.78 -4.86 -15.63
CA ASP A 152 -15.57 -6.29 -15.79
C ASP A 152 -15.38 -6.97 -14.44
N ILE A 153 -16.51 -7.22 -13.76
CA ILE A 153 -16.54 -7.74 -12.38
C ILE A 153 -16.06 -9.20 -12.32
N GLU A 154 -16.28 -9.98 -13.36
CA GLU A 154 -15.80 -11.38 -13.41
C GLU A 154 -14.27 -11.41 -13.37
N SER A 155 -13.60 -10.67 -14.23
CA SER A 155 -12.14 -10.53 -14.24
C SER A 155 -11.61 -9.88 -12.97
N ALA A 156 -12.35 -8.95 -12.37
CA ALA A 156 -11.96 -8.34 -11.10
C ALA A 156 -11.97 -9.38 -9.96
N ILE A 157 -13.00 -10.21 -9.85
CA ILE A 157 -13.09 -11.27 -8.83
C ILE A 157 -12.02 -12.35 -9.08
N GLU A 158 -11.75 -12.72 -10.32
CA GLU A 158 -10.68 -13.66 -10.64
C GLU A 158 -9.32 -13.12 -10.22
N THR A 159 -8.99 -11.89 -10.57
CA THR A 159 -7.74 -11.21 -10.18
C THR A 159 -7.62 -11.08 -8.67
N TYR A 160 -8.71 -10.70 -7.98
CA TYR A 160 -8.76 -10.69 -6.52
C TYR A 160 -8.41 -12.05 -5.94
N ASN A 161 -8.99 -13.14 -6.46
CA ASN A 161 -8.71 -14.49 -5.97
C ASN A 161 -7.23 -14.84 -6.13
N TYR A 162 -6.62 -14.65 -7.30
CA TYR A 162 -5.20 -14.91 -7.50
C TYR A 162 -4.29 -14.11 -6.58
N MET A 163 -4.56 -12.81 -6.38
CA MET A 163 -3.79 -12.00 -5.43
C MET A 163 -3.99 -12.44 -3.99
N SER A 164 -5.23 -12.71 -3.61
CA SER A 164 -5.64 -13.11 -2.27
C SER A 164 -5.08 -14.49 -1.87
N GLU A 165 -4.96 -15.40 -2.82
CA GLU A 165 -4.32 -16.72 -2.66
C GLU A 165 -2.78 -16.65 -2.78
N LYS A 166 -2.23 -15.46 -3.04
CA LYS A 166 -0.78 -15.21 -3.18
C LYS A 166 -0.15 -15.91 -4.40
N ALA A 167 -0.92 -16.16 -5.47
CA ALA A 167 -0.39 -16.64 -6.73
C ALA A 167 0.51 -15.58 -7.40
N PHE A 168 0.16 -14.30 -7.27
CA PHE A 168 0.97 -13.15 -7.64
C PHE A 168 0.64 -11.92 -6.79
N THR A 169 1.43 -10.86 -6.92
CA THR A 169 1.13 -9.53 -6.38
C THR A 169 1.55 -8.46 -7.37
N HIS A 170 0.85 -7.35 -7.37
CA HIS A 170 1.26 -6.16 -8.11
C HIS A 170 2.39 -5.41 -7.40
N ALA A 171 3.10 -4.58 -8.17
CA ALA A 171 4.07 -3.64 -7.60
C ALA A 171 3.38 -2.57 -6.75
N SER A 172 4.16 -1.98 -5.83
CA SER A 172 3.65 -0.99 -4.86
C SER A 172 2.84 0.15 -5.48
N PRO A 173 3.22 0.78 -6.61
CA PRO A 173 2.39 1.83 -7.21
C PRO A 173 0.98 1.38 -7.59
N THR A 174 0.83 0.16 -8.10
CA THR A 174 -0.50 -0.40 -8.40
C THR A 174 -1.31 -0.61 -7.13
N LEU A 175 -0.70 -1.18 -6.07
CA LEU A 175 -1.38 -1.42 -4.80
C LEU A 175 -1.81 -0.11 -4.11
N PHE A 176 -1.01 0.97 -4.27
CA PHE A 176 -1.35 2.28 -3.72
C PHE A 176 -2.44 3.00 -4.51
N ASN A 177 -2.36 2.97 -5.84
CA ASN A 177 -3.06 3.92 -6.69
C ASN A 177 -4.25 3.34 -7.46
N ALA A 178 -4.34 2.00 -7.63
CA ALA A 178 -5.48 1.41 -8.34
C ALA A 178 -6.79 1.70 -7.60
N GLY A 179 -7.79 2.18 -8.33
CA GLY A 179 -9.08 2.59 -7.80
C GLY A 179 -9.11 3.97 -7.12
N THR A 180 -7.98 4.72 -7.12
CA THR A 180 -7.90 6.07 -6.57
C THR A 180 -8.07 7.15 -7.66
N PRO A 181 -8.28 8.43 -7.30
CA PRO A 181 -8.43 9.53 -8.26
C PRO A 181 -7.20 9.77 -9.17
N HIS A 182 -6.04 9.26 -8.78
CA HIS A 182 -4.79 9.40 -9.53
C HIS A 182 -4.15 8.02 -9.79
N PRO A 183 -4.70 7.22 -10.72
CA PRO A 183 -4.37 5.81 -10.89
C PRO A 183 -3.04 5.60 -11.64
N GLN A 184 -1.94 6.16 -11.12
CA GLN A 184 -0.61 5.86 -11.64
C GLN A 184 -0.15 4.48 -11.14
N MET A 185 -0.14 3.47 -12.02
CA MET A 185 0.09 2.07 -11.66
C MET A 185 1.46 1.52 -12.11
N SER A 186 2.23 2.26 -12.91
CA SER A 186 3.55 1.81 -13.36
C SER A 186 4.60 2.01 -12.27
N SER A 187 5.46 1.00 -12.06
CA SER A 187 6.51 1.06 -11.05
C SER A 187 7.80 1.71 -11.53
N CYS A 188 8.10 1.58 -12.83
CA CYS A 188 9.37 2.01 -13.42
C CYS A 188 9.15 2.68 -14.78
N PHE A 189 9.97 3.71 -15.04
CA PHE A 189 9.94 4.51 -16.25
C PHE A 189 11.34 4.65 -16.83
N LEU A 190 11.48 4.44 -18.14
CA LEU A 190 12.68 4.80 -18.86
C LEU A 190 12.44 6.15 -19.55
N VAL A 191 13.26 7.13 -19.22
CA VAL A 191 13.18 8.50 -19.73
C VAL A 191 14.47 8.83 -20.47
N SER A 192 14.36 9.31 -21.69
CA SER A 192 15.51 9.85 -22.43
C SER A 192 15.52 11.37 -22.32
N MET A 193 16.71 11.95 -22.23
CA MET A 193 16.88 13.39 -22.34
C MET A 193 16.28 13.88 -23.67
N LYS A 194 15.47 14.94 -23.63
CA LYS A 194 14.76 15.43 -24.83
C LYS A 194 15.73 16.04 -25.83
N GLU A 195 16.40 17.10 -25.43
CA GLU A 195 17.31 17.87 -26.30
C GLU A 195 18.51 18.32 -25.48
N ASP A 196 19.63 18.50 -26.18
CA ASP A 196 20.85 19.12 -25.64
C ASP A 196 20.72 20.65 -25.59
N SER A 197 19.75 21.11 -24.82
CA SER A 197 19.42 22.50 -24.58
C SER A 197 18.99 22.71 -23.12
N ILE A 198 19.07 23.94 -22.62
CA ILE A 198 18.58 24.26 -21.28
C ILE A 198 17.11 23.86 -21.14
N GLU A 199 16.28 24.17 -22.12
CA GLU A 199 14.85 23.85 -22.13
C GLU A 199 14.63 22.34 -22.10
N GLY A 200 15.31 21.56 -22.96
CA GLY A 200 15.20 20.09 -22.99
C GLY A 200 15.65 19.42 -21.70
N ILE A 201 16.72 19.95 -21.08
CA ILE A 201 17.21 19.44 -19.77
C ILE A 201 16.18 19.69 -18.66
N TYR A 202 15.65 20.92 -18.56
CA TYR A 202 14.65 21.23 -17.51
C TYR A 202 13.30 20.56 -17.74
N ASP A 203 12.87 20.39 -18.99
CA ASP A 203 11.67 19.63 -19.32
C ASP A 203 11.81 18.16 -18.92
N THR A 204 12.97 17.57 -19.13
CA THR A 204 13.26 16.20 -18.70
C THR A 204 13.26 16.11 -17.17
N LEU A 205 13.87 17.07 -16.48
CA LEU A 205 13.87 17.16 -15.02
C LEU A 205 12.44 17.27 -14.47
N LYS A 206 11.60 18.12 -15.09
CA LYS A 206 10.17 18.25 -14.74
C LYS A 206 9.45 16.92 -14.89
N THR A 207 9.67 16.18 -15.98
CA THR A 207 9.09 14.86 -16.22
C THR A 207 9.51 13.88 -15.12
N CYS A 208 10.80 13.84 -14.79
CA CYS A 208 11.31 13.02 -13.69
C CYS A 208 10.67 13.39 -12.34
N ALA A 209 10.52 14.66 -12.05
CA ALA A 209 9.88 15.14 -10.81
C ALA A 209 8.40 14.70 -10.72
N MET A 210 7.66 14.75 -11.83
CA MET A 210 6.26 14.31 -11.90
C MET A 210 6.13 12.80 -11.68
N ILE A 211 7.00 11.99 -12.27
CA ILE A 211 7.05 10.54 -12.06
C ILE A 211 7.40 10.23 -10.60
N SER A 212 8.44 10.87 -10.06
CA SER A 212 8.90 10.68 -8.68
C SER A 212 7.82 11.02 -7.65
N LYS A 213 6.99 12.04 -7.92
CA LYS A 213 5.86 12.43 -7.06
C LYS A 213 4.88 11.27 -6.82
N THR A 214 4.74 10.36 -7.76
CA THR A 214 3.84 9.19 -7.70
C THR A 214 4.55 7.89 -7.34
N ALA A 215 5.74 7.99 -6.71
CA ALA A 215 6.56 6.85 -6.29
C ALA A 215 7.07 5.97 -7.45
N GLY A 216 7.14 6.48 -8.69
CA GLY A 216 7.72 5.79 -9.83
C GLY A 216 9.25 5.79 -9.79
N GLY A 217 9.87 4.64 -10.06
CA GLY A 217 11.31 4.53 -10.30
C GLY A 217 11.69 5.09 -11.66
N ILE A 218 12.85 5.74 -11.79
CA ILE A 218 13.25 6.41 -13.04
C ILE A 218 14.64 5.92 -13.45
N GLY A 219 14.75 5.42 -14.68
CA GLY A 219 16.01 5.25 -15.40
C GLY A 219 16.16 6.37 -16.42
N LEU A 220 17.07 7.32 -16.19
CA LEU A 220 17.30 8.43 -17.09
C LEU A 220 18.51 8.18 -17.99
N ASN A 221 18.30 8.24 -19.32
CA ASN A 221 19.35 8.18 -20.31
C ASN A 221 19.77 9.60 -20.73
N ILE A 222 21.07 9.92 -20.59
CA ILE A 222 21.66 11.23 -20.88
C ILE A 222 22.65 11.20 -22.04
N HIS A 223 22.66 10.13 -22.86
CA HIS A 223 23.68 9.92 -23.92
C HIS A 223 23.69 11.00 -25.00
N ASN A 224 22.60 11.72 -25.20
CA ASN A 224 22.45 12.78 -26.20
C ASN A 224 22.85 14.18 -25.70
N ILE A 225 23.34 14.30 -24.46
CA ILE A 225 23.93 15.56 -23.98
C ILE A 225 25.38 15.65 -24.45
N ARG A 226 25.75 16.77 -25.04
CA ARG A 226 27.10 17.02 -25.51
C ARG A 226 28.13 16.97 -24.36
N CYS A 227 29.30 16.46 -24.65
CA CYS A 227 30.46 16.59 -23.78
C CYS A 227 31.19 17.89 -24.11
N LEU A 228 31.48 18.71 -23.12
CA LEU A 228 32.22 19.99 -23.28
C LEU A 228 33.53 19.83 -24.06
N LEU A 229 34.19 18.67 -23.92
CA LEU A 229 35.44 18.36 -24.62
C LEU A 229 35.32 18.35 -26.14
N TYR A 230 34.09 18.06 -26.69
CA TYR A 230 33.90 17.91 -28.13
C TYR A 230 33.07 19.00 -28.80
N THR A 231 32.41 19.86 -28.04
CA THR A 231 31.33 20.69 -28.61
C THR A 231 31.47 22.19 -28.45
N SER A 232 32.25 22.66 -27.53
CA SER A 232 32.53 24.08 -27.40
C SER A 232 33.69 24.27 -26.42
N PRO A 233 34.89 24.64 -26.89
CA PRO A 233 35.94 25.02 -25.97
C PRO A 233 35.45 26.21 -25.16
N SER A 234 35.31 26.02 -23.85
CA SER A 234 35.10 27.13 -22.93
C SER A 234 36.27 28.08 -23.06
N PRO A 235 36.09 29.42 -22.97
CA PRO A 235 37.18 30.33 -22.84
C PRO A 235 38.17 30.00 -21.70
N ARG A 236 37.76 29.14 -20.76
CA ARG A 236 38.61 28.62 -19.69
C ARG A 236 39.47 27.43 -20.11
N ASP A 237 39.02 26.66 -21.11
CA ASP A 237 39.75 25.47 -21.59
C ASP A 237 40.99 25.88 -22.43
N GLY A 238 41.01 27.06 -22.99
CA GLY A 238 42.15 27.63 -23.67
C GLY A 238 43.25 28.17 -22.76
N LEU A 239 43.02 28.20 -21.45
CA LEU A 239 44.01 28.68 -20.46
C LEU A 239 44.75 27.53 -19.75
N LEU A 240 44.46 26.28 -20.10
CA LEU A 240 45.08 25.09 -19.54
C LEU A 240 45.93 24.30 -20.54
N SER A 241 46.23 24.87 -21.71
CA SER A 241 47.17 24.33 -22.70
C SER A 241 48.51 25.08 -22.67
#